data_371e0b5a7995f4548b0726dc770ff672
#
_entry.id   371e0b5a7995f4548b0726dc770ff672
#
_cell.length_a   1.000
_cell.length_b   1.000
_cell.length_c   1.000
_cell.angle_alpha   90.00
_cell.angle_beta   90.00
_cell.angle_gamma   90.00
#
_symmetry.space_group_name_H-M   'P 1'
#
loop_
_entity.id
_entity.type
_entity.pdbx_description
1 polymer ?
#
loop_
_entity_poly.entity_id
_entity_poly.type
_entity_poly.pdbx_seq_one_letter_code
_entity_poly.pdbx_strand_id
1 'polypeptide(L)'
;MKQDSYFILFDSLNEFATWLEKQTVKRKITILQVHHTWKPDYGSFNGKNHFDLLNSMRNSHIKDRKFDDIAQQITTFPDGKLAYSLGRPFDKAPAGIKGANSNGVCVENIGNFDTGGDKISD
;
A
#
# COMPACT_ATOMS: atom_id res chain seq x y z
N MET A 1 -8.55 -10.69 -9.43
CA MET A 1 -7.94 -9.35 -9.54
C MET A 1 -8.99 -8.35 -9.97
N LYS A 2 -9.10 -7.26 -9.28
CA LYS A 2 -10.02 -6.15 -9.59
C LYS A 2 -9.23 -4.86 -9.72
N GLN A 3 -9.74 -3.89 -10.44
CA GLN A 3 -9.04 -2.63 -10.67
C GLN A 3 -10.03 -1.47 -10.73
N ASP A 4 -9.66 -0.35 -10.11
CA ASP A 4 -10.32 0.93 -10.34
C ASP A 4 -9.36 1.90 -11.06
N SER A 5 -9.64 3.20 -11.04
CA SER A 5 -8.80 4.20 -11.74
C SER A 5 -7.40 4.32 -11.15
N TYR A 6 -7.20 3.97 -9.87
CA TYR A 6 -5.96 4.26 -9.15
C TYR A 6 -5.30 3.04 -8.51
N PHE A 7 -5.98 1.90 -8.46
CA PHE A 7 -5.47 0.72 -7.74
C PHE A 7 -5.82 -0.57 -8.45
N ILE A 8 -4.92 -1.56 -8.32
CA ILE A 8 -5.19 -2.96 -8.67
C ILE A 8 -5.27 -3.73 -7.35
N LEU A 9 -6.37 -4.45 -7.12
CA LEU A 9 -6.57 -5.29 -5.94
C LEU A 9 -6.37 -6.76 -6.31
N PHE A 10 -5.43 -7.40 -5.64
CA PHE A 10 -5.13 -8.83 -5.82
C PHE A 10 -5.78 -9.64 -4.71
N ASP A 11 -6.36 -10.79 -5.08
CA ASP A 11 -7.07 -11.65 -4.14
C ASP A 11 -6.13 -12.43 -3.22
N SER A 12 -4.86 -12.60 -3.62
CA SER A 12 -3.87 -13.33 -2.85
C SER A 12 -2.46 -12.86 -3.17
N LEU A 13 -1.53 -13.23 -2.30
CA LEU A 13 -0.10 -12.99 -2.54
C LEU A 13 0.38 -13.71 -3.81
N ASN A 14 -0.13 -14.92 -4.07
CA ASN A 14 0.24 -15.67 -5.28
C ASN A 14 -0.20 -14.95 -6.56
N GLU A 15 -1.39 -14.40 -6.58
CA GLU A 15 -1.87 -13.61 -7.72
C GLU A 15 -1.00 -12.37 -7.94
N PHE A 16 -0.65 -11.68 -6.87
CA PHE A 16 0.27 -10.53 -6.93
C PHE A 16 1.65 -10.95 -7.46
N ALA A 17 2.21 -12.04 -6.96
CA ALA A 17 3.53 -12.53 -7.38
C ALA A 17 3.56 -12.86 -8.88
N THR A 18 2.51 -13.50 -9.38
CA THR A 18 2.37 -13.81 -10.81
C THR A 18 2.33 -12.55 -11.67
N TRP A 19 1.57 -11.55 -11.21
CA TRP A 19 1.52 -10.25 -11.89
C TRP A 19 2.88 -9.55 -11.84
N LEU A 20 3.54 -9.56 -10.68
CA LEU A 20 4.83 -8.89 -10.47
C LEU A 20 5.92 -9.44 -11.40
N GLU A 21 5.96 -10.74 -11.63
CA GLU A 21 6.94 -11.38 -12.52
C GLU A 21 6.89 -10.84 -13.95
N LYS A 22 5.74 -10.31 -14.37
CA LYS A 22 5.54 -9.75 -15.71
C LYS A 22 5.90 -8.27 -15.81
N GLN A 23 6.25 -7.64 -14.68
CA GLN A 23 6.55 -6.21 -14.65
C GLN A 23 8.04 -5.98 -14.89
N THR A 24 8.35 -4.86 -15.56
CA THR A 24 9.73 -4.41 -15.73
C THR A 24 9.94 -3.19 -14.84
N VAL A 25 10.87 -3.29 -13.90
CA VAL A 25 11.24 -2.19 -13.00
C VAL A 25 12.65 -1.73 -13.38
N LYS A 26 12.79 -0.48 -13.78
CA LYS A 26 14.07 0.10 -14.23
C LYS A 26 14.85 0.73 -13.08
N ARG A 27 14.15 1.21 -12.06
CA ARG A 27 14.73 1.85 -10.89
C ARG A 27 15.41 0.78 -10.02
N LYS A 28 16.59 1.11 -9.47
CA LYS A 28 17.27 0.21 -8.52
C LYS A 28 16.59 0.30 -7.15
N ILE A 29 16.04 -0.81 -6.68
CA ILE A 29 15.37 -0.92 -5.40
C ILE A 29 16.22 -1.77 -4.47
N THR A 30 16.66 -1.21 -3.36
CA THR A 30 17.52 -1.86 -2.36
C THR A 30 16.93 -1.79 -0.96
N ILE A 31 15.86 -1.05 -0.74
CA ILE A 31 15.24 -0.83 0.57
C ILE A 31 13.76 -1.20 0.49
N LEU A 32 13.32 -2.06 1.40
CA LEU A 32 11.89 -2.33 1.63
C LEU A 32 11.47 -1.57 2.89
N GLN A 33 10.55 -0.64 2.75
CA GLN A 33 9.95 0.08 3.87
C GLN A 33 8.66 -0.63 4.26
N VAL A 34 8.52 -0.96 5.54
CA VAL A 34 7.33 -1.61 6.08
C VAL A 34 6.72 -0.71 7.13
N HIS A 35 5.49 -0.29 6.90
CA HIS A 35 4.74 0.61 7.78
C HIS A 35 3.41 -0.02 8.17
N HIS A 36 2.81 0.44 9.28
CA HIS A 36 1.39 0.26 9.54
C HIS A 36 0.67 1.59 9.29
N THR A 37 -0.60 1.52 8.90
CA THR A 37 -1.36 2.74 8.59
C THR A 37 -1.77 3.51 9.85
N TRP A 38 -1.85 2.83 11.00
CA TRP A 38 -2.41 3.30 12.26
C TRP A 38 -3.91 3.62 12.11
N LYS A 39 -4.26 4.47 11.17
CA LYS A 39 -5.60 4.67 10.62
C LYS A 39 -5.50 4.67 9.09
N PRO A 40 -6.34 3.90 8.38
CA PRO A 40 -7.38 2.98 8.91
C PRO A 40 -6.78 1.84 9.74
N ASP A 41 -7.50 1.41 10.78
CA ASP A 41 -7.19 0.23 11.58
C ASP A 41 -8.13 -0.94 11.20
N TYR A 42 -8.06 -2.06 11.92
CA TYR A 42 -8.93 -3.21 11.63
C TYR A 42 -10.42 -2.87 11.79
N GLY A 43 -10.76 -1.99 12.73
CA GLY A 43 -12.14 -1.53 12.91
C GLY A 43 -12.69 -0.75 11.71
N SER A 44 -11.82 -0.15 10.90
CA SER A 44 -12.21 0.58 9.70
C SER A 44 -12.52 -0.35 8.52
N PHE A 45 -12.04 -1.59 8.55
CA PHE A 45 -12.16 -2.56 7.47
C PHE A 45 -13.37 -3.45 7.68
N ASN A 46 -14.23 -3.61 6.65
CA ASN A 46 -15.44 -4.43 6.73
C ASN A 46 -15.41 -5.68 5.82
N GLY A 47 -14.25 -5.98 5.22
CA GLY A 47 -14.10 -7.11 4.30
C GLY A 47 -14.47 -6.80 2.85
N LYS A 48 -15.08 -5.66 2.57
CA LYS A 48 -15.57 -5.28 1.23
C LYS A 48 -15.13 -3.89 0.79
N ASN A 49 -14.62 -3.06 1.70
CA ASN A 49 -14.33 -1.64 1.45
C ASN A 49 -12.87 -1.36 1.08
N HIS A 50 -12.20 -2.30 0.43
CA HIS A 50 -10.78 -2.15 0.04
C HIS A 50 -10.54 -0.86 -0.76
N PHE A 51 -11.28 -0.66 -1.85
CA PHE A 51 -11.09 0.53 -2.70
C PHE A 51 -11.47 1.82 -1.98
N ASP A 52 -12.50 1.79 -1.14
CA ASP A 52 -12.90 2.97 -0.36
C ASP A 52 -11.77 3.41 0.58
N LEU A 53 -11.14 2.47 1.29
CA LEU A 53 -10.01 2.78 2.17
C LEU A 53 -8.81 3.27 1.37
N LEU A 54 -8.49 2.63 0.25
CA LEU A 54 -7.37 3.03 -0.62
C LEU A 54 -7.56 4.46 -1.15
N ASN A 55 -8.74 4.77 -1.67
CA ASN A 55 -9.02 6.08 -2.22
C ASN A 55 -9.08 7.16 -1.13
N SER A 56 -9.55 6.82 0.05
CA SER A 56 -9.53 7.71 1.21
C SER A 56 -8.10 8.06 1.62
N MET A 57 -7.21 7.06 1.69
CA MET A 57 -5.78 7.29 1.99
C MET A 57 -5.13 8.16 0.90
N ARG A 58 -5.39 7.86 -0.37
CA ARG A 58 -4.86 8.64 -1.49
C ARG A 58 -5.29 10.11 -1.37
N ASN A 59 -6.56 10.36 -1.13
CA ASN A 59 -7.09 11.72 -0.97
C ASN A 59 -6.43 12.45 0.19
N SER A 60 -6.25 11.80 1.33
CA SER A 60 -5.58 12.38 2.50
C SER A 60 -4.11 12.71 2.20
N HIS A 61 -3.39 11.80 1.54
CA HIS A 61 -1.99 12.04 1.19
C HIS A 61 -1.84 13.22 0.25
N ILE A 62 -2.73 13.38 -0.72
CA ILE A 62 -2.68 14.49 -1.67
C ILE A 62 -3.10 15.80 -1.00
N LYS A 63 -4.23 15.80 -0.27
CA LYS A 63 -4.83 17.03 0.29
C LYS A 63 -4.14 17.49 1.56
N ASP A 64 -3.92 16.58 2.50
CA ASP A 64 -3.44 16.91 3.84
C ASP A 64 -1.92 16.93 3.93
N ARG A 65 -1.24 15.95 3.30
CA ARG A 65 0.21 15.83 3.31
C ARG A 65 0.89 16.50 2.13
N LYS A 66 0.12 16.95 1.15
CA LYS A 66 0.64 17.63 -0.06
C LYS A 66 1.56 16.76 -0.89
N PHE A 67 1.39 15.43 -0.83
CA PHE A 67 2.09 14.52 -1.73
C PHE A 67 1.49 14.61 -3.13
N ASP A 68 2.26 14.22 -4.14
CA ASP A 68 1.81 14.20 -5.54
C ASP A 68 0.82 13.04 -5.80
N ASP A 69 0.87 11.99 -5.00
CA ASP A 69 -0.05 10.86 -5.03
C ASP A 69 0.04 10.11 -3.70
N ILE A 70 -0.63 8.95 -3.58
CA ILE A 70 -0.51 8.08 -2.41
C ILE A 70 0.97 7.77 -2.12
N ALA A 71 1.33 7.61 -0.86
CA ALA A 71 2.74 7.49 -0.45
C ALA A 71 3.36 6.13 -0.80
N GLN A 72 2.58 5.06 -0.75
CA GLN A 72 3.07 3.68 -0.87
C GLN A 72 2.75 3.04 -2.22
N GLN A 73 3.62 2.10 -2.63
CA GLN A 73 3.36 1.25 -3.79
C GLN A 73 2.36 0.14 -3.48
N ILE A 74 2.45 -0.43 -2.28
CA ILE A 74 1.67 -1.61 -1.90
C ILE A 74 0.93 -1.34 -0.60
N THR A 75 -0.33 -1.81 -0.54
CA THR A 75 -1.16 -1.79 0.68
C THR A 75 -1.66 -3.19 0.94
N THR A 76 -1.48 -3.71 2.17
CA THR A 76 -2.02 -5.02 2.56
C THR A 76 -3.24 -4.86 3.45
N PHE A 77 -4.14 -5.83 3.38
CA PHE A 77 -5.41 -5.82 4.11
C PHE A 77 -5.48 -7.00 5.09
N PRO A 78 -6.31 -6.90 6.14
CA PRO A 78 -6.44 -7.96 7.14
C PRO A 78 -6.93 -9.30 6.61
N ASP A 79 -7.57 -9.32 5.44
CA ASP A 79 -8.10 -10.54 4.81
C ASP A 79 -7.09 -11.24 3.89
N GLY A 80 -5.85 -10.78 3.83
CA GLY A 80 -4.81 -11.36 2.99
C GLY A 80 -4.77 -10.82 1.56
N LYS A 81 -5.70 -9.93 1.19
CA LYS A 81 -5.64 -9.24 -0.11
C LYS A 81 -4.63 -8.10 -0.05
N LEU A 82 -4.14 -7.69 -1.20
CA LEU A 82 -3.21 -6.57 -1.31
C LEU A 82 -3.46 -5.78 -2.58
N ALA A 83 -3.07 -4.51 -2.55
CA ALA A 83 -3.28 -3.59 -3.66
C ALA A 83 -1.97 -2.95 -4.11
N TYR A 84 -1.88 -2.70 -5.41
CA TYR A 84 -0.82 -1.92 -6.03
C TYR A 84 -1.35 -0.54 -6.41
N SER A 85 -0.58 0.49 -6.11
CA SER A 85 -0.95 1.88 -6.39
C SER A 85 -0.47 2.29 -7.78
N LEU A 86 -1.39 2.54 -8.70
CA LEU A 86 -1.05 2.95 -10.07
C LEU A 86 -0.38 4.32 -10.12
N GLY A 87 -0.72 5.23 -9.19
CA GLY A 87 -0.11 6.56 -9.09
C GLY A 87 1.23 6.57 -8.38
N ARG A 88 1.65 5.45 -7.80
CA ARG A 88 2.97 5.28 -7.18
C ARG A 88 3.60 3.98 -7.68
N PRO A 89 3.90 3.87 -8.98
CA PRO A 89 4.48 2.63 -9.53
C PRO A 89 5.88 2.35 -8.97
N PHE A 90 6.38 1.14 -9.19
CA PHE A 90 7.70 0.74 -8.70
C PHE A 90 8.84 1.61 -9.25
N ASP A 91 8.68 2.20 -10.42
CA ASP A 91 9.69 3.11 -11.00
C ASP A 91 9.64 4.53 -10.40
N LYS A 92 8.74 4.79 -9.46
CA LYS A 92 8.61 6.05 -8.75
C LYS A 92 8.99 5.86 -7.28
N ALA A 93 9.74 6.79 -6.71
CA ALA A 93 10.08 6.74 -5.28
C ALA A 93 8.83 6.90 -4.42
N PRO A 94 8.70 6.15 -3.32
CA PRO A 94 7.62 6.34 -2.36
C PRO A 94 7.84 7.61 -1.53
N ALA A 95 6.86 7.98 -0.74
CA ALA A 95 6.93 9.07 0.25
C ALA A 95 6.79 8.49 1.67
N GLY A 96 7.53 7.42 1.97
CA GLY A 96 7.43 6.70 3.23
C GLY A 96 8.37 7.20 4.32
N ILE A 97 9.68 7.16 4.07
CA ILE A 97 10.70 7.55 5.05
C ILE A 97 11.69 8.50 4.38
N LYS A 98 11.79 9.72 4.90
CA LYS A 98 12.76 10.70 4.40
C LYS A 98 14.17 10.13 4.48
N GLY A 99 14.91 10.20 3.38
CA GLY A 99 16.27 9.68 3.26
C GLY A 99 16.36 8.23 2.78
N ALA A 100 15.25 7.47 2.79
CA ALA A 100 15.21 6.08 2.33
C ALA A 100 14.32 5.86 1.10
N ASN A 101 13.75 6.94 0.53
CA ASN A 101 12.78 6.82 -0.56
C ASN A 101 13.44 6.56 -1.92
N SER A 102 14.59 7.13 -2.20
CA SER A 102 15.20 7.09 -3.54
C SER A 102 15.47 5.67 -4.06
N ASN A 103 15.81 4.72 -3.16
CA ASN A 103 16.02 3.31 -3.49
C ASN A 103 15.00 2.39 -2.80
N GLY A 104 13.88 2.94 -2.34
CA GLY A 104 12.90 2.23 -1.52
C GLY A 104 11.62 1.85 -2.25
N VAL A 105 10.98 0.80 -1.75
CA VAL A 105 9.59 0.44 -2.00
C VAL A 105 8.87 0.48 -0.67
N CYS A 106 7.70 1.10 -0.63
CA CYS A 106 6.91 1.25 0.59
C CYS A 106 5.71 0.30 0.58
N VAL A 107 5.58 -0.46 1.66
CA VAL A 107 4.43 -1.33 1.94
C VAL A 107 3.74 -0.80 3.19
N GLU A 108 2.48 -0.43 3.07
CA GLU A 108 1.62 -0.04 4.19
C GLU A 108 0.69 -1.20 4.53
N ASN A 109 0.72 -1.61 5.78
CA ASN A 109 -0.15 -2.67 6.29
C ASN A 109 -1.31 -2.02 7.04
N ILE A 110 -2.54 -2.27 6.58
CA ILE A 110 -3.74 -1.73 7.23
C ILE A 110 -3.81 -2.28 8.66
N GLY A 111 -3.74 -1.40 9.64
CA GLY A 111 -3.84 -1.76 11.04
C GLY A 111 -3.12 -0.76 11.94
N ASN A 112 -3.45 -0.84 13.23
CA ASN A 112 -2.75 -0.14 14.31
C ASN A 112 -2.09 -1.21 15.19
N PHE A 113 -0.81 -1.50 14.94
CA PHE A 113 -0.07 -2.56 15.62
C PHE A 113 0.72 -2.07 16.83
N ASP A 114 0.43 -0.87 17.32
CA ASP A 114 0.97 -0.37 18.58
C ASP A 114 0.43 -1.21 19.75
N THR A 115 1.10 -1.13 20.89
CA THR A 115 0.68 -1.83 22.11
C THR A 115 -0.77 -1.51 22.45
N GLY A 116 -1.60 -2.57 22.60
CA GLY A 116 -3.03 -2.44 22.86
C GLY A 116 -3.90 -2.23 21.63
N GLY A 117 -3.29 -2.16 20.44
CA GLY A 117 -4.02 -2.04 19.18
C GLY A 117 -4.40 -3.39 18.57
N ASP A 118 -4.41 -3.43 17.23
CA ASP A 118 -4.77 -4.62 16.46
C ASP A 118 -3.72 -5.73 16.62
N LYS A 119 -4.13 -6.98 16.43
CA LYS A 119 -3.20 -8.11 16.32
C LYS A 119 -2.99 -8.43 14.84
N ILE A 120 -1.74 -8.69 14.47
CA ILE A 120 -1.40 -9.05 13.09
C ILE A 120 -2.14 -10.33 12.70
N SER A 121 -2.88 -10.27 11.58
CA SER A 121 -3.58 -11.43 11.02
C SER A 121 -2.59 -12.38 10.32
N ASP A 122 -2.99 -13.62 10.22
CA ASP A 122 -2.18 -14.66 9.55
C ASP A 122 -1.96 -14.42 8.04
#